data_2fa29f112623289aa26223f5681450e3
#
_entry.id   2fa29f112623289aa26223f5681450e3
#
_cell.length_a   1.000
_cell.length_b   1.000
_cell.length_c   1.000
_cell.angle_alpha   90.00
_cell.angle_beta   90.00
_cell.angle_gamma   90.00
#
_symmetry.space_group_name_H-M   'P 1'
#
loop_
_entity.id
_entity.type
_entity.pdbx_description
1 polymer ?
#
loop_
_entity_poly.entity_id
_entity_poly.type
_entity_poly.pdbx_seq_one_letter_code
_entity_poly.pdbx_strand_id
1 'polypeptide(L)'
;MSREQVLADLFKGIEVGETYYFEGAYYRLKDYGDCIYGLQRAVPGMCGEKTASPSLKFYWGNGVLDYQFYVDFEADPMLMKAYSSSDRAFFDQAFDKLLQDFQKILEKQELYEEKS
;
A
#
# COMPACT_ATOMS: atom_id res chain seq x y z
N MET A 1 12.41 13.00 -3.27
CA MET A 1 12.62 11.81 -2.41
C MET A 1 12.49 10.53 -3.21
N SER A 2 13.33 9.56 -2.94
CA SER A 2 13.21 8.26 -3.57
C SER A 2 12.04 7.46 -2.98
N ARG A 3 11.55 6.49 -3.73
CA ARG A 3 10.51 5.56 -3.24
C ARG A 3 10.96 4.85 -1.97
N GLU A 4 12.21 4.45 -1.94
CA GLU A 4 12.80 3.74 -0.82
C GLU A 4 12.80 4.60 0.44
N GLN A 5 13.09 5.89 0.31
CA GLN A 5 13.06 6.81 1.44
C GLN A 5 11.64 7.02 1.94
N VAL A 6 10.69 7.21 1.04
CA VAL A 6 9.27 7.36 1.39
C VAL A 6 8.76 6.12 2.12
N LEU A 7 9.13 4.94 1.60
CA LEU A 7 8.73 3.68 2.23
C LEU A 7 9.34 3.51 3.62
N ALA A 8 10.61 3.85 3.78
CA ALA A 8 11.27 3.79 5.10
C ALA A 8 10.57 4.70 6.11
N ASP A 9 10.19 5.91 5.68
CA ASP A 9 9.45 6.84 6.52
C ASP A 9 8.06 6.30 6.87
N LEU A 10 7.42 5.62 5.92
CA LEU A 10 6.11 5.00 6.14
C LEU A 10 6.18 3.93 7.24
N PHE A 11 7.20 3.08 7.21
CA PHE A 11 7.41 2.05 8.23
C PHE A 11 7.59 2.63 9.63
N LYS A 12 8.07 3.85 9.73
CA LYS A 12 8.24 4.53 11.03
C LYS A 12 6.92 5.08 11.57
N GLY A 13 6.00 5.47 10.69
CA GLY A 13 4.77 6.15 11.08
C GLY A 13 3.52 5.28 11.04
N ILE A 14 3.48 4.29 10.17
CA ILE A 14 2.34 3.35 10.04
C ILE A 14 2.66 2.08 10.82
N GLU A 15 1.72 1.63 11.63
CA GLU A 15 1.86 0.38 12.36
C GLU A 15 1.48 -0.78 11.46
N VAL A 16 2.42 -1.72 11.27
CA VAL A 16 2.22 -2.89 10.42
C VAL A 16 1.09 -3.74 11.00
N GLY A 17 0.16 -4.13 10.14
CA GLY A 17 -0.98 -4.96 10.53
C GLY A 17 -2.21 -4.19 10.95
N GLU A 18 -2.08 -2.90 11.25
CA GLU A 18 -3.22 -2.06 11.61
C GLU A 18 -3.98 -1.60 10.37
N THR A 19 -5.29 -1.45 10.53
CA THR A 19 -6.15 -0.96 9.45
C THR A 19 -6.49 0.51 9.70
N TYR A 20 -6.28 1.34 8.68
CA TYR A 20 -6.56 2.77 8.73
C TYR A 20 -7.70 3.10 7.77
N TYR A 21 -8.64 3.90 8.23
CA TYR A 21 -9.74 4.38 7.39
C TYR A 21 -9.45 5.81 6.92
N PHE A 22 -9.54 6.03 5.60
CA PHE A 22 -9.29 7.35 5.02
C PHE A 22 -10.09 7.51 3.72
N GLU A 23 -10.89 8.57 3.67
CA GLU A 23 -11.67 8.95 2.48
C GLU A 23 -12.47 7.81 1.83
N GLY A 24 -13.17 7.04 2.67
CA GLY A 24 -14.05 5.99 2.18
C GLY A 24 -13.38 4.67 1.87
N ALA A 25 -12.10 4.53 2.20
CA ALA A 25 -11.37 3.29 1.98
C ALA A 25 -10.58 2.89 3.21
N TYR A 26 -10.24 1.63 3.28
CA TYR A 26 -9.38 1.08 4.34
C TYR A 26 -8.01 0.81 3.79
N TYR A 27 -6.98 1.11 4.57
CA TYR A 27 -5.58 0.95 4.16
C TYR A 27 -4.83 0.12 5.19
N ARG A 28 -3.98 -0.77 4.72
CA ARG A 28 -3.22 -1.65 5.58
C ARG A 28 -1.86 -1.95 4.98
N LEU A 29 -0.82 -1.90 5.83
CA LEU A 29 0.50 -2.40 5.49
C LEU A 29 0.62 -3.78 6.12
N LYS A 30 0.60 -4.82 5.29
CA LYS A 30 0.57 -6.21 5.76
C LYS A 30 1.96 -6.82 5.70
N ASP A 31 2.31 -7.63 6.70
CA ASP A 31 3.56 -8.39 6.78
C ASP A 31 3.28 -9.85 6.45
N TYR A 32 3.89 -10.35 5.38
CA TYR A 32 3.76 -11.74 4.96
C TYR A 32 4.92 -12.63 5.46
N GLY A 33 5.90 -12.05 6.16
CA GLY A 33 7.11 -12.75 6.57
C GLY A 33 8.21 -12.68 5.54
N ASP A 34 9.45 -12.98 5.94
CA ASP A 34 10.64 -13.00 5.07
C ASP A 34 10.87 -11.69 4.32
N CYS A 35 10.60 -10.56 4.97
CA CYS A 35 10.73 -9.22 4.39
C CYS A 35 9.78 -8.97 3.22
N ILE A 36 8.71 -9.74 3.11
CA ILE A 36 7.66 -9.53 2.11
C ILE A 36 6.51 -8.79 2.78
N TYR A 37 6.10 -7.68 2.18
CA TYR A 37 5.03 -6.81 2.69
C TYR A 37 4.01 -6.53 1.60
N GLY A 38 2.86 -6.03 1.99
CA GLY A 38 1.84 -5.61 1.04
C GLY A 38 1.22 -4.28 1.43
N LEU A 39 1.10 -3.36 0.47
CA LEU A 39 0.30 -2.16 0.61
C LEU A 39 -1.09 -2.49 0.07
N GLN A 40 -2.10 -2.39 0.92
CA GLN A 40 -3.46 -2.77 0.57
C GLN A 40 -4.41 -1.60 0.76
N ARG A 41 -5.25 -1.40 -0.23
CA ARG A 41 -6.41 -0.52 -0.14
C ARG A 41 -7.64 -1.41 -0.29
N ALA A 42 -8.63 -1.23 0.55
CA ALA A 42 -9.87 -2.00 0.48
C ALA A 42 -11.06 -1.06 0.55
N VAL A 43 -12.07 -1.31 -0.28
CA VAL A 43 -13.31 -0.54 -0.23
C VAL A 43 -14.43 -1.44 0.28
N PRO A 44 -15.38 -0.89 1.07
CA PRO A 44 -16.52 -1.68 1.50
C PRO A 44 -17.41 -2.00 0.30
N GLY A 45 -17.75 -3.29 0.13
CA GLY A 45 -18.68 -3.72 -0.89
C GLY A 45 -20.13 -3.47 -0.46
N MET A 46 -21.06 -3.71 -1.39
CA MET A 46 -22.49 -3.47 -1.16
C MET A 46 -23.07 -4.34 -0.03
N CYS A 47 -22.42 -5.47 0.27
CA CYS A 47 -22.83 -6.38 1.33
C CYS A 47 -21.98 -6.25 2.60
N GLY A 48 -21.20 -5.17 2.72
CA GLY A 48 -20.32 -4.97 3.87
C GLY A 48 -18.98 -5.70 3.78
N GLU A 49 -18.74 -6.40 2.69
CA GLU A 49 -17.47 -7.07 2.46
C GLU A 49 -16.40 -6.06 2.05
N LYS A 50 -15.17 -6.28 2.51
CA LYS A 50 -14.02 -5.47 2.12
C LYS A 50 -13.27 -6.18 1.01
N THR A 51 -13.19 -5.55 -0.14
CA THR A 51 -12.43 -6.10 -1.28
C THR A 51 -11.11 -5.35 -1.40
N ALA A 52 -9.99 -6.06 -1.31
CA ALA A 52 -8.66 -5.46 -1.48
C ALA A 52 -8.51 -5.01 -2.94
N SER A 53 -8.37 -3.70 -3.14
CA SER A 53 -8.29 -3.15 -4.49
C SER A 53 -7.78 -1.71 -4.46
N PRO A 54 -6.58 -1.45 -4.93
CA PRO A 54 -5.56 -2.43 -5.32
C PRO A 54 -4.75 -2.94 -4.15
N SER A 55 -4.00 -4.02 -4.37
CA SER A 55 -3.03 -4.56 -3.42
C SER A 55 -1.72 -4.83 -4.14
N LEU A 56 -0.62 -4.38 -3.57
CA LEU A 56 0.71 -4.55 -4.16
C LEU A 56 1.64 -5.19 -3.15
N LYS A 57 2.18 -6.35 -3.52
CA LYS A 57 3.09 -7.13 -2.69
C LYS A 57 4.54 -6.87 -3.12
N PHE A 58 5.43 -6.66 -2.16
CA PHE A 58 6.81 -6.29 -2.44
C PHE A 58 7.75 -6.82 -1.37
N TYR A 59 9.02 -6.98 -1.76
CA TYR A 59 10.12 -7.24 -0.83
C TYR A 59 10.70 -5.92 -0.34
N TRP A 60 10.97 -5.82 0.95
CA TRP A 60 11.64 -4.66 1.53
C TRP A 60 12.64 -5.12 2.58
N GLY A 61 13.91 -4.89 2.34
CA GLY A 61 14.97 -5.23 3.28
C GLY A 61 16.29 -4.61 2.86
N ASN A 62 17.07 -4.16 3.83
CA ASN A 62 18.40 -3.57 3.61
C ASN A 62 18.38 -2.41 2.59
N GLY A 63 17.29 -1.62 2.59
CA GLY A 63 17.14 -0.50 1.65
C GLY A 63 16.80 -0.92 0.23
N VAL A 64 16.50 -2.20 0.01
CA VAL A 64 16.16 -2.74 -1.31
C VAL A 64 14.66 -2.95 -1.41
N LEU A 65 14.07 -2.45 -2.49
CA LEU A 65 12.65 -2.60 -2.82
C LEU A 65 12.52 -3.43 -4.10
N ASP A 66 11.85 -4.58 -4.00
CA ASP A 66 11.57 -5.43 -5.15
C ASP A 66 10.08 -5.76 -5.22
N TYR A 67 9.45 -5.42 -6.32
CA TYR A 67 8.04 -5.72 -6.53
C TYR A 67 7.82 -7.22 -6.75
N GLN A 68 6.70 -7.74 -6.24
CA GLN A 68 6.36 -9.16 -6.36
C GLN A 68 5.08 -9.39 -7.16
N PHE A 69 3.99 -8.73 -6.76
CA PHE A 69 2.69 -9.03 -7.32
C PHE A 69 1.73 -7.85 -7.12
N TYR A 70 0.85 -7.65 -8.11
CA TYR A 70 -0.19 -6.62 -8.06
C TYR A 70 -1.54 -7.26 -8.36
N VAL A 71 -2.56 -6.88 -7.61
CA VAL A 71 -3.93 -7.30 -7.87
C VAL A 71 -4.89 -6.13 -7.68
N ASP A 72 -5.87 -6.03 -8.60
CA ASP A 72 -6.95 -5.06 -8.51
C ASP A 72 -8.25 -5.74 -8.89
N PHE A 73 -9.05 -6.07 -7.87
CA PHE A 73 -10.33 -6.75 -8.07
C PHE A 73 -11.42 -5.84 -8.60
N GLU A 74 -11.26 -4.53 -8.51
CA GLU A 74 -12.23 -3.57 -9.03
C GLU A 74 -12.00 -3.22 -10.50
N ALA A 75 -10.85 -3.53 -11.04
CA ALA A 75 -10.60 -3.33 -12.46
C ALA A 75 -11.51 -4.25 -13.29
N ASP A 76 -11.96 -3.78 -14.44
CA ASP A 76 -12.82 -4.56 -15.34
C ASP A 76 -12.11 -4.70 -16.70
N PRO A 77 -11.60 -5.90 -17.02
CA PRO A 77 -11.58 -7.12 -16.21
C PRO A 77 -10.62 -7.04 -15.02
N MET A 78 -10.83 -7.91 -14.03
CA MET A 78 -9.95 -7.99 -12.86
C MET A 78 -8.50 -8.13 -13.29
N LEU A 79 -7.63 -7.34 -12.68
CA LEU A 79 -6.21 -7.30 -13.03
C LEU A 79 -5.38 -8.02 -11.98
N MET A 80 -4.62 -9.03 -12.42
CA MET A 80 -3.64 -9.74 -11.59
C MET A 80 -2.34 -9.79 -12.37
N LYS A 81 -1.23 -9.40 -11.74
CA LYS A 81 0.02 -9.25 -12.45
C LYS A 81 1.21 -9.60 -11.56
N ALA A 82 1.94 -10.65 -11.94
CA ALA A 82 3.23 -10.95 -11.32
C ALA A 82 4.28 -9.99 -11.91
N TYR A 83 5.24 -9.57 -11.10
CA TYR A 83 6.24 -8.61 -11.56
C TYR A 83 7.18 -9.22 -12.60
N SER A 84 7.43 -8.46 -13.65
CA SER A 84 8.52 -8.71 -14.59
C SER A 84 9.18 -7.38 -14.93
N SER A 85 10.41 -7.42 -15.42
CA SER A 85 11.17 -6.20 -15.72
C SER A 85 10.47 -5.30 -16.74
N SER A 86 9.68 -5.87 -17.64
CA SER A 86 8.92 -5.11 -18.64
C SER A 86 7.75 -4.32 -18.02
N ASP A 87 7.34 -4.68 -16.82
CA ASP A 87 6.21 -4.05 -16.13
C ASP A 87 6.64 -3.03 -15.09
N ARG A 88 7.91 -2.67 -15.04
CA ARG A 88 8.44 -1.79 -14.01
C ARG A 88 7.70 -0.46 -13.93
N ALA A 89 7.43 0.18 -15.07
CA ALA A 89 6.74 1.46 -15.08
C ALA A 89 5.34 1.35 -14.48
N PHE A 90 4.63 0.27 -14.78
CA PHE A 90 3.30 0.00 -14.21
C PHE A 90 3.36 -0.14 -12.69
N PHE A 91 4.30 -0.96 -12.19
CA PHE A 91 4.45 -1.19 -10.75
C PHE A 91 4.90 0.09 -10.03
N ASP A 92 5.80 0.87 -10.64
CA ASP A 92 6.23 2.15 -10.06
C ASP A 92 5.04 3.10 -9.87
N GLN A 93 4.19 3.24 -10.88
CA GLN A 93 3.01 4.10 -10.81
C GLN A 93 2.01 3.62 -9.77
N ALA A 94 1.73 2.33 -9.74
CA ALA A 94 0.80 1.74 -8.79
C ALA A 94 1.31 1.90 -7.36
N PHE A 95 2.60 1.65 -7.15
CA PHE A 95 3.23 1.77 -5.85
C PHE A 95 3.22 3.22 -5.37
N ASP A 96 3.59 4.17 -6.24
CA ASP A 96 3.62 5.59 -5.90
C ASP A 96 2.23 6.09 -5.50
N LYS A 97 1.19 5.64 -6.18
CA LYS A 97 -0.18 6.03 -5.86
C LYS A 97 -0.58 5.54 -4.48
N LEU A 98 -0.27 4.28 -4.16
CA LEU A 98 -0.54 3.73 -2.83
C LEU A 98 0.28 4.45 -1.75
N LEU A 99 1.56 4.73 -2.01
CA LEU A 99 2.41 5.48 -1.08
C LEU A 99 1.84 6.86 -0.78
N GLN A 100 1.34 7.55 -1.79
CA GLN A 100 0.74 8.88 -1.62
C GLN A 100 -0.47 8.82 -0.68
N ASP A 101 -1.31 7.80 -0.84
CA ASP A 101 -2.47 7.62 0.03
C ASP A 101 -2.04 7.36 1.48
N PHE A 102 -1.03 6.52 1.68
CA PHE A 102 -0.50 6.26 3.02
C PHE A 102 0.16 7.50 3.62
N GLN A 103 0.84 8.31 2.81
CA GLN A 103 1.42 9.58 3.29
C GLN A 103 0.34 10.53 3.79
N LYS A 104 -0.79 10.59 3.12
CA LYS A 104 -1.93 11.43 3.55
C LYS A 104 -2.48 10.95 4.90
N ILE A 105 -2.49 9.63 5.12
CA ILE A 105 -2.90 9.06 6.40
C ILE A 105 -1.94 9.50 7.51
N LEU A 106 -0.64 9.45 7.25
CA LEU A 106 0.38 9.90 8.20
C LEU A 106 0.23 11.37 8.56
N GLU A 107 0.01 12.22 7.56
CA GLU A 107 -0.21 13.64 7.77
C GLU A 107 -1.43 13.90 8.64
N LYS A 108 -2.49 13.15 8.43
CA LYS A 108 -3.70 13.26 9.23
C LYS A 108 -3.47 12.84 10.68
N GLN A 109 -2.67 11.80 10.92
CA GLN A 109 -2.32 11.35 12.26
C GLN A 109 -1.49 12.40 13.00
N GLU A 110 -0.51 13.00 12.34
CA GLU A 110 0.31 14.06 12.92
C GLU A 110 -0.56 15.24 13.36
N LEU A 111 -1.54 15.63 12.55
CA LEU A 111 -2.49 16.67 12.90
C LEU A 111 -3.32 16.31 14.14
N TYR A 112 -3.68 15.05 14.28
CA TYR A 112 -4.43 14.57 15.44
C TYR A 112 -3.59 14.62 16.71
N GLU A 113 -2.33 14.23 16.62
CA GLU A 113 -1.40 14.25 17.78
C GLU A 113 -1.12 15.67 18.25
N GLU A 114 -1.00 16.61 17.33
CA GLU A 114 -0.76 18.02 17.66
C GLU A 114 -1.95 18.67 18.39
N LYS A 115 -3.14 18.14 18.19
CA LYS A 115 -4.36 18.66 18.81
C LYS A 115 -4.66 18.07 20.18
N SER A 116 -3.97 17.01 20.52
CA SER A 116 -4.13 16.38 21.81
C SER A 116 -3.10 16.94 22.82
#